data_503dea3e26576594515d1a9cde355c35
#
_entry.id   503dea3e26576594515d1a9cde355c35
#
_cell.length_a   1.000
_cell.length_b   1.000
_cell.length_c   1.000
_cell.angle_alpha   90.00
_cell.angle_beta   90.00
_cell.angle_gamma   90.00
#
_symmetry.space_group_name_H-M   'P 1'
#
loop_
_entity.id
_entity.type
_entity.pdbx_description
1 polymer ?
#
loop_
_entity_poly.entity_id
_entity_poly.type
_entity_poly.pdbx_seq_one_letter_code
_entity_poly.pdbx_strand_id
1 'polypeptide(L)'
;MNKIILFTITLLLQGGLCFGQKPVSVSSKAAGEKFEHFWSKSVGAGRANEGLRAGWLEQLEKVQQNCGFEYVRFHGIFHDDMFPIFEKDGKYTYNWQYIDDLFDRMLDLNVRPFVELAFFPTPLAAENSKTQFWWKANITPDESKYDEWYNLVQAFTQHCVDRYGIDEVLTWYFEVWNEPNLYYGFFDGTKSQYFELYKQSVLAVRSVDERLKVGGPSSSNFVADGRYDGEVESRDGDLITFTADNINDLEWKGSWIVDFLEYCEKEELPVDFISTHPYPTDYPFNPNTGKGKDFSRYVNSTKDDMEWLNEVIKNSAYPTAEIHLTEWNTSPNSRDAMHDFLPPAAYIAKVNLDCIGLANSLAFWTFTDIFEEKGGGESIFHGGFGMINYQGLVKPSYHAYRMLHQLGDEKIYHNDYLFVSRKSGDGKIVALAYNYPEDHYNAVPSSIKKIDQHKNGKSRSLDFNLSDLKSGTMFKIEVLDWESGNIYDYWEQMGKPEPPTREQIKVMKNYAENLDTDLVSADENGEVSFQRTLAPWSLVLIEQVN
;
A
#
# COMPACT_ATOMS: atom_id res chain seq x y z
N MET A 1 -12.94 23.20 -81.13
CA MET A 1 -14.07 23.39 -80.19
C MET A 1 -13.78 22.58 -78.91
N ASN A 2 -13.12 23.19 -77.94
CA ASN A 2 -12.78 22.55 -76.73
C ASN A 2 -13.88 22.86 -75.71
N LYS A 3 -14.53 21.81 -75.20
CA LYS A 3 -15.48 21.94 -74.06
C LYS A 3 -14.71 21.79 -72.76
N ILE A 4 -14.65 22.85 -71.94
CA ILE A 4 -14.16 22.86 -70.57
C ILE A 4 -15.32 22.39 -69.72
N ILE A 5 -15.11 21.26 -68.96
CA ILE A 5 -16.05 20.77 -67.99
C ILE A 5 -15.54 21.29 -66.65
N LEU A 6 -16.33 22.15 -65.97
CA LEU A 6 -16.07 22.67 -64.63
C LEU A 6 -16.60 21.65 -63.62
N PHE A 7 -15.69 21.04 -62.85
CA PHE A 7 -16.07 20.20 -61.70
C PHE A 7 -16.17 21.09 -60.46
N THR A 8 -17.38 21.25 -59.97
CA THR A 8 -17.64 21.90 -58.69
C THR A 8 -17.48 20.86 -57.59
N ILE A 9 -16.40 20.97 -56.81
CA ILE A 9 -16.21 20.15 -55.60
C ILE A 9 -16.98 20.80 -54.46
N THR A 10 -18.07 20.17 -54.05
CA THR A 10 -18.81 20.56 -52.85
C THR A 10 -18.11 19.88 -51.66
N LEU A 11 -17.37 20.67 -50.87
CA LEU A 11 -16.82 20.23 -49.59
C LEU A 11 -17.98 20.12 -48.59
N LEU A 12 -18.42 18.90 -48.30
CA LEU A 12 -19.28 18.62 -47.12
C LEU A 12 -18.39 18.64 -45.88
N LEU A 13 -18.42 19.75 -45.16
CA LEU A 13 -17.98 19.79 -43.75
C LEU A 13 -18.93 18.90 -42.95
N GLN A 14 -18.52 17.66 -42.67
CA GLN A 14 -19.10 16.88 -41.59
C GLN A 14 -18.62 17.49 -40.27
N GLY A 15 -19.38 18.44 -39.75
CA GLY A 15 -19.27 18.85 -38.39
C GLY A 15 -19.72 17.69 -37.51
N GLY A 16 -18.76 16.90 -37.02
CA GLY A 16 -18.99 15.95 -35.94
C GLY A 16 -19.45 16.75 -34.70
N LEU A 17 -20.73 16.64 -34.36
CA LEU A 17 -21.22 17.05 -33.06
C LEU A 17 -20.49 16.18 -32.02
N CYS A 18 -19.38 16.66 -31.49
CA CYS A 18 -18.89 16.22 -30.20
C CYS A 18 -20.02 16.55 -29.19
N PHE A 19 -20.76 15.55 -28.79
CA PHE A 19 -21.56 15.66 -27.56
C PHE A 19 -20.55 15.81 -26.42
N GLY A 20 -20.18 17.05 -26.11
CA GLY A 20 -19.38 17.37 -24.96
C GLY A 20 -20.12 16.86 -23.72
N GLN A 21 -19.45 16.06 -22.91
CA GLN A 21 -19.91 15.70 -21.59
C GLN A 21 -20.22 17.03 -20.85
N LYS A 22 -21.41 17.15 -20.23
CA LYS A 22 -21.75 18.39 -19.51
C LYS A 22 -20.71 18.58 -18.40
N PRO A 23 -20.24 19.83 -18.16
CA PRO A 23 -19.31 20.10 -17.08
C PRO A 23 -19.88 19.61 -15.74
N VAL A 24 -19.02 19.01 -14.93
CA VAL A 24 -19.37 18.68 -13.55
C VAL A 24 -19.46 19.98 -12.78
N SER A 25 -20.61 20.26 -12.16
CA SER A 25 -20.82 21.47 -11.37
C SER A 25 -21.03 21.10 -9.91
N VAL A 26 -20.23 21.68 -9.02
CA VAL A 26 -20.25 21.43 -7.58
C VAL A 26 -20.35 22.77 -6.86
N SER A 27 -21.27 22.88 -5.89
CA SER A 27 -21.30 24.00 -4.97
C SER A 27 -20.30 23.80 -3.84
N SER A 28 -19.49 24.82 -3.53
CA SER A 28 -18.60 24.78 -2.36
C SER A 28 -19.36 24.65 -1.03
N LYS A 29 -20.68 24.93 -1.05
CA LYS A 29 -21.59 24.82 0.10
C LYS A 29 -22.43 23.54 0.07
N ALA A 30 -22.18 22.63 -0.87
CA ALA A 30 -22.88 21.34 -0.91
C ALA A 30 -22.72 20.60 0.44
N ALA A 31 -23.75 19.85 0.82
CA ALA A 31 -23.68 19.01 2.01
C ALA A 31 -22.54 17.97 1.82
N GLY A 32 -21.69 17.87 2.81
CA GLY A 32 -20.56 16.94 2.81
C GLY A 32 -20.83 15.71 3.67
N GLU A 33 -20.19 14.62 3.33
CA GLU A 33 -20.14 13.40 4.13
C GLU A 33 -18.73 13.28 4.73
N LYS A 34 -18.64 13.14 6.05
CA LYS A 34 -17.35 12.99 6.72
C LYS A 34 -16.72 11.64 6.37
N PHE A 35 -15.42 11.65 6.21
CA PHE A 35 -14.61 10.45 6.00
C PHE A 35 -13.23 10.62 6.65
N GLU A 36 -12.56 9.50 6.90
CA GLU A 36 -11.20 9.48 7.45
C GLU A 36 -10.17 9.26 6.34
N HIS A 37 -8.99 9.84 6.50
CA HIS A 37 -7.83 9.62 5.63
C HIS A 37 -7.16 8.28 5.96
N PHE A 38 -7.90 7.18 5.84
CA PHE A 38 -7.42 5.82 6.16
C PHE A 38 -6.15 5.43 5.38
N TRP A 39 -5.92 6.05 4.23
CA TRP A 39 -4.69 5.88 3.43
C TRP A 39 -3.44 6.50 4.06
N SER A 40 -3.59 7.44 4.99
CA SER A 40 -2.50 8.02 5.79
C SER A 40 -2.29 7.29 7.12
N LYS A 41 -3.11 6.28 7.44
CA LYS A 41 -3.02 5.56 8.72
C LYS A 41 -1.70 4.80 8.83
N SER A 42 -1.35 4.00 7.83
CA SER A 42 -0.18 3.13 7.88
C SER A 42 0.57 3.09 6.55
N VAL A 43 1.88 2.84 6.63
CA VAL A 43 2.76 2.59 5.49
C VAL A 43 3.72 1.45 5.81
N GLY A 44 4.13 0.70 4.80
CA GLY A 44 5.10 -0.38 4.93
C GLY A 44 6.55 0.08 4.84
N ALA A 45 7.44 -0.72 5.41
CA ALA A 45 8.90 -0.65 5.23
C ALA A 45 9.46 -2.07 5.16
N GLY A 46 10.74 -2.24 4.79
CA GLY A 46 11.34 -3.56 4.67
C GLY A 46 11.48 -4.27 6.02
N ARG A 47 12.51 -3.98 6.79
CA ARG A 47 12.75 -4.65 8.08
C ARG A 47 13.25 -3.69 9.17
N ALA A 48 13.10 -4.11 10.43
CA ALA A 48 13.46 -3.31 11.60
C ALA A 48 14.90 -2.78 11.57
N ASN A 49 15.87 -3.62 11.23
CA ASN A 49 17.29 -3.21 11.17
C ASN A 49 17.58 -2.11 10.15
N GLU A 50 16.83 -2.04 9.04
CA GLU A 50 16.95 -0.95 8.06
C GLU A 50 16.55 0.40 8.68
N GLY A 51 15.60 0.39 9.60
CA GLY A 51 15.13 1.57 10.33
C GLY A 51 16.18 2.23 11.23
N LEU A 52 17.27 1.54 11.53
CA LEU A 52 18.41 2.10 12.28
C LEU A 52 19.31 3.01 11.42
N ARG A 53 19.04 3.12 10.11
CA ARG A 53 19.84 3.92 9.17
C ARG A 53 19.33 5.35 9.09
N ALA A 54 20.25 6.30 9.10
CA ALA A 54 19.93 7.74 8.99
C ALA A 54 19.05 8.04 7.76
N GLY A 55 19.40 7.50 6.58
CA GLY A 55 18.64 7.74 5.36
C GLY A 55 17.22 7.19 5.39
N TRP A 56 16.96 6.10 6.13
CA TRP A 56 15.62 5.57 6.33
C TRP A 56 14.77 6.56 7.17
N LEU A 57 15.34 7.08 8.26
CA LEU A 57 14.68 8.05 9.13
C LEU A 57 14.42 9.39 8.42
N GLU A 58 15.37 9.88 7.63
CA GLU A 58 15.19 11.10 6.81
C GLU A 58 14.02 10.94 5.82
N GLN A 59 13.89 9.75 5.21
CA GLN A 59 12.79 9.46 4.30
C GLN A 59 11.46 9.25 5.03
N LEU A 60 11.48 8.65 6.23
CA LEU A 60 10.29 8.53 7.08
C LEU A 60 9.76 9.90 7.49
N GLU A 61 10.61 10.78 7.96
CA GLU A 61 10.24 12.16 8.30
C GLU A 61 9.58 12.86 7.10
N LYS A 62 10.13 12.69 5.91
CA LYS A 62 9.60 13.29 4.68
C LYS A 62 8.20 12.78 4.34
N VAL A 63 7.96 11.47 4.40
CA VAL A 63 6.63 10.91 4.10
C VAL A 63 5.63 11.19 5.21
N GLN A 64 6.07 11.22 6.48
CA GLN A 64 5.21 11.61 7.58
C GLN A 64 4.71 13.05 7.41
N GLN A 65 5.60 14.00 7.14
CA GLN A 65 5.25 15.43 6.98
C GLN A 65 4.37 15.70 5.75
N ASN A 66 4.52 14.95 4.67
CA ASN A 66 3.88 15.24 3.39
C ASN A 66 2.73 14.29 3.03
N CYS A 67 2.75 13.07 3.54
CA CYS A 67 1.71 12.06 3.30
C CYS A 67 0.91 11.73 4.57
N GLY A 68 1.34 12.23 5.76
CA GLY A 68 0.60 12.15 7.01
C GLY A 68 0.56 10.76 7.65
N PHE A 69 1.51 9.87 7.34
CA PHE A 69 1.51 8.52 7.90
C PHE A 69 1.66 8.53 9.42
N GLU A 70 0.77 7.78 10.10
CA GLU A 70 0.73 7.65 11.55
C GLU A 70 1.47 6.42 12.06
N TYR A 71 1.50 5.35 11.26
CA TYR A 71 2.11 4.06 11.61
C TYR A 71 3.04 3.57 10.51
N VAL A 72 4.10 2.84 10.93
CA VAL A 72 4.94 2.06 10.01
C VAL A 72 4.89 0.59 10.42
N ARG A 73 4.61 -0.28 9.45
CA ARG A 73 4.70 -1.73 9.57
C ARG A 73 5.98 -2.21 8.87
N PHE A 74 6.74 -3.08 9.50
CA PHE A 74 7.99 -3.65 8.97
C PHE A 74 8.24 -5.04 9.52
N HIS A 75 9.03 -5.82 8.80
CA HIS A 75 9.39 -7.17 9.17
C HIS A 75 10.45 -7.26 10.27
N GLY A 76 10.48 -8.39 10.96
CA GLY A 76 11.66 -8.88 11.65
C GLY A 76 12.06 -8.11 12.89
N ILE A 77 11.10 -7.69 13.72
CA ILE A 77 11.40 -7.07 15.02
C ILE A 77 12.19 -8.04 15.93
N PHE A 78 11.96 -9.35 15.78
CA PHE A 78 12.68 -10.39 16.52
C PHE A 78 13.80 -11.07 15.72
N HIS A 79 14.16 -10.54 14.56
CA HIS A 79 15.28 -11.08 13.79
C HIS A 79 16.62 -10.93 14.55
N ASP A 80 17.53 -11.87 14.32
CA ASP A 80 18.81 -11.96 15.06
C ASP A 80 19.64 -10.67 15.01
N ASP A 81 19.56 -9.86 13.95
CA ASP A 81 20.32 -8.61 13.84
C ASP A 81 19.68 -7.42 14.59
N MET A 82 18.53 -7.63 15.25
CA MET A 82 17.97 -6.75 16.27
C MET A 82 18.40 -7.18 17.70
N PHE A 83 19.05 -8.33 17.80
CA PHE A 83 19.58 -8.91 19.05
C PHE A 83 18.54 -9.03 20.19
N PRO A 84 17.31 -9.52 19.92
CA PRO A 84 16.23 -9.51 20.92
C PRO A 84 16.42 -10.54 22.03
N ILE A 85 17.15 -11.63 21.77
CA ILE A 85 17.30 -12.77 22.66
C ILE A 85 18.73 -13.33 22.64
N PHE A 86 19.21 -13.69 23.80
CA PHE A 86 20.48 -14.40 24.00
C PHE A 86 20.26 -15.65 24.84
N GLU A 87 20.86 -16.76 24.45
CA GLU A 87 20.93 -17.96 25.24
C GLU A 87 22.26 -18.01 26.01
N LYS A 88 22.18 -18.17 27.33
CA LYS A 88 23.35 -18.37 28.19
C LYS A 88 23.05 -19.39 29.27
N ASP A 89 23.86 -20.43 29.36
CA ASP A 89 23.74 -21.50 30.37
C ASP A 89 22.34 -22.15 30.38
N GLY A 90 21.73 -22.32 29.19
CA GLY A 90 20.38 -22.88 29.00
C GLY A 90 19.25 -21.95 29.45
N LYS A 91 19.52 -20.65 29.58
CA LYS A 91 18.52 -19.63 29.89
C LYS A 91 18.49 -18.53 28.83
N TYR A 92 17.29 -18.08 28.50
CA TYR A 92 17.08 -16.94 27.63
C TYR A 92 17.15 -15.64 28.43
N THR A 93 17.80 -14.63 27.82
CA THR A 93 17.80 -13.24 28.30
C THR A 93 17.44 -12.34 27.14
N TYR A 94 16.68 -11.30 27.41
CA TYR A 94 16.17 -10.39 26.37
C TYR A 94 16.97 -9.08 26.36
N ASN A 95 17.05 -8.47 25.17
CA ASN A 95 17.71 -7.18 24.98
C ASN A 95 16.91 -6.35 23.96
N TRP A 96 16.59 -5.13 24.33
CA TRP A 96 15.72 -4.26 23.54
C TRP A 96 16.42 -3.04 22.96
N GLN A 97 17.75 -2.90 23.14
CA GLN A 97 18.47 -1.67 22.80
C GLN A 97 18.27 -1.20 21.35
N TYR A 98 18.27 -2.12 20.36
CA TYR A 98 18.07 -1.75 18.96
C TYR A 98 16.60 -1.45 18.67
N ILE A 99 15.70 -2.16 19.31
CA ILE A 99 14.25 -1.92 19.21
C ILE A 99 13.91 -0.56 19.84
N ASP A 100 14.47 -0.27 21.00
CA ASP A 100 14.31 1.02 21.67
C ASP A 100 14.81 2.18 20.79
N ASP A 101 16.02 2.07 20.21
CA ASP A 101 16.57 3.10 19.34
C ASP A 101 15.68 3.36 18.11
N LEU A 102 15.11 2.29 17.54
CA LEU A 102 14.18 2.41 16.41
C LEU A 102 12.86 3.07 16.84
N PHE A 103 12.22 2.58 17.90
CA PHE A 103 10.91 3.05 18.33
C PHE A 103 10.97 4.47 18.90
N ASP A 104 12.01 4.81 19.66
CA ASP A 104 12.23 6.17 20.17
C ASP A 104 12.26 7.17 19.00
N ARG A 105 13.04 6.88 17.95
CA ARG A 105 13.15 7.76 16.78
C ARG A 105 11.87 7.84 15.95
N MET A 106 11.13 6.74 15.83
CA MET A 106 9.83 6.77 15.17
C MET A 106 8.83 7.65 15.93
N LEU A 107 8.77 7.49 17.25
CA LEU A 107 7.90 8.30 18.12
C LEU A 107 8.30 9.77 18.12
N ASP A 108 9.60 10.10 18.07
CA ASP A 108 10.10 11.49 17.91
C ASP A 108 9.59 12.13 16.61
N LEU A 109 9.33 11.32 15.57
CA LEU A 109 8.72 11.75 14.32
C LEU A 109 7.18 11.71 14.34
N ASN A 110 6.55 11.44 15.49
CA ASN A 110 5.12 11.18 15.63
C ASN A 110 4.60 10.02 14.77
N VAL A 111 5.41 9.00 14.59
CA VAL A 111 5.05 7.76 13.88
C VAL A 111 5.15 6.59 14.84
N ARG A 112 4.11 5.78 14.90
CA ARG A 112 4.00 4.62 15.77
C ARG A 112 4.39 3.33 15.04
N PRO A 113 4.87 2.30 15.74
CA PRO A 113 5.02 0.99 15.15
C PRO A 113 3.64 0.32 14.98
N PHE A 114 3.40 -0.24 13.80
CA PHE A 114 2.44 -1.32 13.61
C PHE A 114 3.25 -2.61 13.73
N VAL A 115 3.24 -3.20 14.91
CA VAL A 115 4.22 -4.23 15.30
C VAL A 115 3.89 -5.57 14.64
N GLU A 116 4.77 -6.06 13.77
CA GLU A 116 4.74 -7.44 13.27
C GLU A 116 5.58 -8.33 14.19
N LEU A 117 4.92 -9.25 14.90
CA LEU A 117 5.58 -10.23 15.77
C LEU A 117 6.18 -11.36 14.92
N ALA A 118 7.33 -11.11 14.32
CA ALA A 118 8.06 -12.00 13.42
C ALA A 118 9.56 -11.57 13.32
N PHE A 119 10.47 -12.37 12.80
CA PHE A 119 10.42 -13.80 12.55
C PHE A 119 11.01 -14.55 13.74
N PHE A 120 11.14 -15.91 13.67
CA PHE A 120 11.76 -16.62 14.78
C PHE A 120 13.23 -16.21 14.94
N PRO A 121 13.67 -15.71 16.11
CA PRO A 121 15.09 -15.61 16.37
C PRO A 121 15.70 -17.02 16.41
N THR A 122 16.96 -17.14 16.01
CA THR A 122 17.63 -18.46 15.88
C THR A 122 17.45 -19.40 17.09
N PRO A 123 17.50 -18.94 18.37
CA PRO A 123 17.26 -19.82 19.50
C PRO A 123 15.86 -20.43 19.56
N LEU A 124 14.85 -19.81 18.94
CA LEU A 124 13.46 -20.25 18.95
C LEU A 124 13.00 -20.91 17.65
N ALA A 125 13.80 -20.87 16.60
CA ALA A 125 13.53 -21.55 15.35
C ALA A 125 13.80 -23.07 15.45
N ALA A 126 13.26 -23.83 14.50
CA ALA A 126 13.66 -25.22 14.31
C ALA A 126 15.17 -25.33 14.00
N GLU A 127 15.82 -26.44 14.44
CA GLU A 127 17.28 -26.64 14.27
C GLU A 127 17.74 -26.48 12.81
N ASN A 128 16.93 -26.94 11.85
CA ASN A 128 17.17 -26.83 10.42
C ASN A 128 16.18 -25.87 9.75
N SER A 129 15.92 -24.73 10.38
CA SER A 129 14.97 -23.76 9.85
C SER A 129 15.34 -23.34 8.44
N LYS A 130 14.36 -23.31 7.54
CA LYS A 130 14.48 -22.56 6.29
C LYS A 130 14.56 -21.08 6.60
N THR A 131 15.22 -20.33 5.72
CA THR A 131 15.36 -18.89 5.86
C THR A 131 14.80 -18.18 4.64
N GLN A 132 14.15 -17.03 4.87
CA GLN A 132 13.67 -16.14 3.83
C GLN A 132 14.52 -14.88 3.79
N PHE A 133 14.50 -14.22 2.66
CA PHE A 133 15.24 -13.00 2.37
C PHE A 133 16.78 -13.17 2.35
N TRP A 134 17.44 -12.20 1.79
CA TRP A 134 18.89 -12.11 1.78
C TRP A 134 19.50 -12.13 3.20
N TRP A 135 18.81 -11.52 4.17
CA TRP A 135 19.23 -11.44 5.58
C TRP A 135 18.81 -12.64 6.45
N LYS A 136 18.26 -13.70 5.84
CA LYS A 136 18.05 -15.03 6.44
C LYS A 136 17.14 -15.07 7.66
N ALA A 137 15.92 -14.53 7.53
CA ALA A 137 14.88 -14.68 8.54
C ALA A 137 14.45 -16.15 8.69
N ASN A 138 14.42 -16.68 9.90
CA ASN A 138 13.99 -18.05 10.17
C ASN A 138 12.46 -18.15 10.09
N ILE A 139 11.97 -19.10 9.28
CA ILE A 139 10.55 -19.27 8.99
C ILE A 139 9.97 -20.64 9.36
N THR A 140 10.80 -21.59 9.85
CA THR A 140 10.32 -22.91 10.25
C THR A 140 10.04 -22.93 11.74
N PRO A 141 8.79 -23.19 12.16
CA PRO A 141 8.41 -23.27 13.57
C PRO A 141 9.00 -24.49 14.26
N ASP A 142 9.21 -24.38 15.57
CA ASP A 142 9.43 -25.49 16.49
C ASP A 142 8.37 -25.41 17.59
N GLU A 143 7.34 -26.23 17.51
CA GLU A 143 6.22 -26.22 18.45
C GLU A 143 6.67 -26.49 19.89
N SER A 144 7.79 -27.22 20.10
CA SER A 144 8.34 -27.45 21.43
C SER A 144 8.88 -26.17 22.09
N LYS A 145 9.01 -25.09 21.32
CA LYS A 145 9.49 -23.77 21.78
C LYS A 145 8.38 -22.70 21.79
N TYR A 146 7.13 -23.08 21.64
CA TYR A 146 6.04 -22.10 21.64
C TYR A 146 5.83 -21.44 23.01
N ASP A 147 6.14 -22.14 24.10
CA ASP A 147 6.16 -21.52 25.45
C ASP A 147 7.23 -20.43 25.53
N GLU A 148 8.39 -20.63 24.91
CA GLU A 148 9.47 -19.63 24.87
C GLU A 148 9.14 -18.48 23.91
N TRP A 149 8.43 -18.75 22.85
CA TRP A 149 7.85 -17.70 22.00
C TRP A 149 6.85 -16.83 22.78
N TYR A 150 5.94 -17.46 23.53
CA TYR A 150 5.05 -16.75 24.46
C TYR A 150 5.83 -15.84 25.39
N ASN A 151 6.87 -16.37 26.05
CA ASN A 151 7.71 -15.62 26.99
C ASN A 151 8.42 -14.42 26.32
N LEU A 152 8.92 -14.59 25.09
CA LEU A 152 9.54 -13.51 24.31
C LEU A 152 8.52 -12.41 24.01
N VAL A 153 7.34 -12.75 23.47
CA VAL A 153 6.28 -11.79 23.12
C VAL A 153 5.77 -11.07 24.37
N GLN A 154 5.55 -11.80 25.47
CA GLN A 154 5.14 -11.19 26.74
C GLN A 154 6.18 -10.20 27.26
N ALA A 155 7.45 -10.60 27.31
CA ALA A 155 8.54 -9.76 27.80
C ALA A 155 8.72 -8.50 26.92
N PHE A 156 8.60 -8.64 25.61
CA PHE A 156 8.63 -7.52 24.67
C PHE A 156 7.47 -6.55 24.90
N THR A 157 6.25 -7.07 25.00
CA THR A 157 5.05 -6.26 25.22
C THR A 157 5.11 -5.53 26.56
N GLN A 158 5.53 -6.24 27.63
CA GLN A 158 5.72 -5.63 28.95
C GLN A 158 6.79 -4.53 28.90
N HIS A 159 7.92 -4.77 28.21
CA HIS A 159 8.96 -3.77 28.03
C HIS A 159 8.43 -2.51 27.32
N CYS A 160 7.63 -2.67 26.27
CA CYS A 160 7.02 -1.54 25.58
C CYS A 160 6.13 -0.73 26.52
N VAL A 161 5.30 -1.40 27.33
CA VAL A 161 4.43 -0.73 28.32
C VAL A 161 5.26 -0.02 29.39
N ASP A 162 6.30 -0.66 29.90
CA ASP A 162 7.17 -0.08 30.93
C ASP A 162 7.96 1.13 30.42
N ARG A 163 8.37 1.13 29.14
CA ARG A 163 9.16 2.20 28.55
C ARG A 163 8.32 3.37 28.04
N TYR A 164 7.25 3.09 27.31
CA TYR A 164 6.46 4.10 26.60
C TYR A 164 5.16 4.48 27.33
N GLY A 165 4.78 3.72 28.34
CA GLY A 165 3.53 3.88 29.07
C GLY A 165 2.34 3.21 28.40
N ILE A 166 1.41 2.73 29.22
CA ILE A 166 0.25 1.98 28.73
C ILE A 166 -0.62 2.79 27.76
N ASP A 167 -0.81 4.09 28.02
CA ASP A 167 -1.67 4.95 27.18
C ASP A 167 -1.13 5.07 25.74
N GLU A 168 0.20 5.10 25.55
CA GLU A 168 0.81 5.10 24.23
C GLU A 168 0.68 3.72 23.58
N VAL A 169 1.02 2.64 24.29
CA VAL A 169 1.01 1.28 23.73
C VAL A 169 -0.40 0.79 23.39
N LEU A 170 -1.43 1.27 24.08
CA LEU A 170 -2.85 1.02 23.72
C LEU A 170 -3.24 1.56 22.33
N THR A 171 -2.46 2.48 21.79
CA THR A 171 -2.68 2.97 20.42
C THR A 171 -2.04 2.08 19.35
N TRP A 172 -1.11 1.20 19.74
CA TRP A 172 -0.37 0.34 18.83
C TRP A 172 -1.20 -0.87 18.40
N TYR A 173 -0.75 -1.51 17.29
CA TYR A 173 -1.28 -2.75 16.77
C TYR A 173 -0.20 -3.83 16.86
N PHE A 174 -0.58 -5.04 17.31
CA PHE A 174 0.30 -6.20 17.36
C PHE A 174 -0.22 -7.24 16.35
N GLU A 175 0.44 -7.34 15.22
CA GLU A 175 0.14 -8.29 14.15
C GLU A 175 0.97 -9.55 14.34
N VAL A 176 0.34 -10.71 14.23
CA VAL A 176 1.05 -11.98 14.40
C VAL A 176 1.53 -12.50 13.07
N TRP A 177 2.85 -12.46 12.88
CA TRP A 177 3.55 -12.99 11.71
C TRP A 177 3.36 -12.16 10.43
N ASN A 178 3.88 -12.75 9.28
CA ASN A 178 3.74 -12.26 7.92
C ASN A 178 3.45 -13.41 6.98
N GLU A 179 2.37 -13.33 6.20
CA GLU A 179 1.98 -14.23 5.11
C GLU A 179 2.17 -15.73 5.41
N PRO A 180 1.61 -16.24 6.52
CA PRO A 180 1.83 -17.62 6.95
C PRO A 180 1.28 -18.65 5.97
N ASN A 181 0.34 -18.28 5.12
CA ASN A 181 -0.22 -19.13 4.07
C ASN A 181 0.72 -19.29 2.85
N LEU A 182 1.78 -18.47 2.74
CA LEU A 182 2.87 -18.68 1.79
C LEU A 182 3.96 -19.59 2.40
N TYR A 183 3.66 -20.86 2.55
CA TYR A 183 4.50 -21.87 3.19
C TYR A 183 5.92 -21.99 2.59
N TYR A 184 6.10 -21.67 1.33
CA TYR A 184 7.40 -21.67 0.65
C TYR A 184 8.16 -20.36 0.81
N GLY A 185 7.49 -19.31 1.26
CA GLY A 185 8.03 -17.96 1.35
C GLY A 185 8.23 -17.47 2.79
N PHE A 186 7.21 -17.52 3.63
CA PHE A 186 7.25 -16.81 4.90
C PHE A 186 6.96 -17.68 6.13
N PHE A 187 6.34 -18.84 5.97
CA PHE A 187 6.09 -19.76 7.08
C PHE A 187 6.23 -21.20 6.62
N ASP A 188 7.31 -21.86 7.00
CA ASP A 188 7.56 -23.27 6.68
C ASP A 188 6.88 -24.19 7.72
N GLY A 189 5.59 -23.92 7.99
CA GLY A 189 4.68 -24.60 8.90
C GLY A 189 3.34 -24.93 8.25
N THR A 190 2.51 -25.68 8.96
CA THR A 190 1.12 -25.94 8.60
C THR A 190 0.23 -24.79 9.06
N LYS A 191 -1.02 -24.74 8.55
CA LYS A 191 -2.03 -23.79 9.00
C LYS A 191 -2.31 -23.95 10.50
N SER A 192 -2.43 -25.19 10.97
CA SER A 192 -2.66 -25.50 12.39
C SER A 192 -1.51 -25.03 13.28
N GLN A 193 -0.25 -25.17 12.82
CA GLN A 193 0.91 -24.65 13.54
C GLN A 193 0.91 -23.12 13.62
N TYR A 194 0.51 -22.44 12.55
CA TYR A 194 0.35 -21.00 12.60
C TYR A 194 -0.77 -20.56 13.55
N PHE A 195 -1.91 -21.23 13.52
CA PHE A 195 -3.02 -20.91 14.42
C PHE A 195 -2.64 -21.07 15.89
N GLU A 196 -1.86 -22.10 16.23
CA GLU A 196 -1.32 -22.25 17.57
C GLU A 196 -0.29 -21.16 17.92
N LEU A 197 0.58 -20.77 16.97
CA LEU A 197 1.50 -19.63 17.13
C LEU A 197 0.72 -18.32 17.39
N TYR A 198 -0.37 -18.10 16.64
CA TYR A 198 -1.26 -16.96 16.88
C TYR A 198 -1.83 -16.97 18.29
N LYS A 199 -2.37 -18.12 18.73
CA LYS A 199 -2.90 -18.30 20.09
C LYS A 199 -1.87 -17.93 21.16
N GLN A 200 -0.65 -18.45 21.07
CA GLN A 200 0.42 -18.14 22.01
C GLN A 200 0.75 -16.64 22.02
N SER A 201 0.82 -16.02 20.84
CA SER A 201 1.11 -14.59 20.69
C SER A 201 0.01 -13.71 21.30
N VAL A 202 -1.26 -14.02 21.01
CA VAL A 202 -2.42 -13.30 21.56
C VAL A 202 -2.45 -13.40 23.10
N LEU A 203 -2.29 -14.61 23.64
CA LEU A 203 -2.29 -14.81 25.09
C LEU A 203 -1.12 -14.07 25.76
N ALA A 204 0.05 -14.03 25.12
CA ALA A 204 1.22 -13.29 25.61
C ALA A 204 0.96 -11.78 25.66
N VAL A 205 0.47 -11.17 24.58
CA VAL A 205 0.13 -9.74 24.54
C VAL A 205 -0.94 -9.40 25.57
N ARG A 206 -2.03 -10.17 25.61
CA ARG A 206 -3.16 -9.95 26.52
C ARG A 206 -2.83 -10.21 27.99
N SER A 207 -1.81 -11.01 28.27
CA SER A 207 -1.34 -11.20 29.65
C SER A 207 -0.72 -9.94 30.27
N VAL A 208 -0.26 -9.01 29.45
CA VAL A 208 0.29 -7.71 29.89
C VAL A 208 -0.84 -6.71 30.16
N ASP A 209 -1.75 -6.55 29.20
CA ASP A 209 -2.98 -5.77 29.39
C ASP A 209 -4.05 -6.27 28.39
N GLU A 210 -5.26 -6.55 28.90
CA GLU A 210 -6.36 -7.09 28.11
C GLU A 210 -6.90 -6.14 27.04
N ARG A 211 -6.54 -4.87 27.06
CA ARG A 211 -6.98 -3.83 26.09
C ARG A 211 -6.04 -3.68 24.89
N LEU A 212 -4.85 -4.29 24.94
CA LEU A 212 -3.88 -4.20 23.85
C LEU A 212 -4.45 -4.84 22.57
N LYS A 213 -4.33 -4.16 21.44
CA LYS A 213 -4.89 -4.61 20.16
C LYS A 213 -3.99 -5.67 19.51
N VAL A 214 -4.56 -6.83 19.21
CA VAL A 214 -3.86 -7.93 18.54
C VAL A 214 -4.73 -8.52 17.43
N GLY A 215 -4.09 -8.89 16.30
CA GLY A 215 -4.81 -9.43 15.14
C GLY A 215 -3.89 -10.16 14.15
N GLY A 216 -4.48 -10.57 13.06
CA GLY A 216 -3.90 -11.33 11.96
C GLY A 216 -4.99 -11.68 10.94
N PRO A 217 -4.82 -12.71 10.11
CA PRO A 217 -3.69 -13.61 10.00
C PRO A 217 -2.53 -13.08 9.15
N SER A 218 -2.55 -11.83 8.68
CA SER A 218 -1.54 -11.25 7.78
C SER A 218 -1.33 -12.09 6.51
N SER A 219 -2.43 -12.64 6.00
CA SER A 219 -2.38 -13.60 4.89
C SER A 219 -2.18 -12.92 3.55
N SER A 220 -1.49 -13.60 2.65
CA SER A 220 -1.30 -13.17 1.26
C SER A 220 -2.34 -13.82 0.34
N ASN A 221 -2.58 -13.20 -0.82
CA ASN A 221 -3.21 -13.84 -1.97
C ASN A 221 -4.74 -13.93 -1.92
N PHE A 222 -5.43 -13.03 -2.60
CA PHE A 222 -6.89 -13.02 -2.73
C PHE A 222 -7.40 -13.69 -4.03
N VAL A 223 -6.68 -14.71 -4.49
CA VAL A 223 -7.05 -15.53 -5.65
C VAL A 223 -7.30 -16.94 -5.18
N ALA A 224 -8.39 -17.57 -5.62
CA ALA A 224 -8.69 -18.96 -5.30
C ALA A 224 -7.53 -19.88 -5.74
N ASP A 225 -6.83 -20.42 -4.78
CA ASP A 225 -5.69 -21.32 -4.99
C ASP A 225 -5.57 -22.26 -3.77
N GLY A 226 -5.83 -23.54 -3.98
CA GLY A 226 -5.84 -24.54 -2.90
C GLY A 226 -4.53 -24.65 -2.12
N ARG A 227 -3.40 -24.16 -2.67
CA ARG A 227 -2.14 -24.14 -1.94
C ARG A 227 -2.14 -23.14 -0.81
N TYR A 228 -2.92 -22.08 -0.94
CA TYR A 228 -2.97 -21.00 0.03
C TYR A 228 -4.11 -21.15 1.04
N ASP A 229 -5.19 -21.83 0.64
CA ASP A 229 -6.36 -22.02 1.51
C ASP A 229 -6.36 -23.38 2.25
N GLY A 230 -5.57 -24.36 1.78
CA GLY A 230 -5.50 -25.68 2.36
C GLY A 230 -4.52 -25.83 3.53
N GLU A 231 -4.69 -26.91 4.30
CA GLU A 231 -3.69 -27.38 5.25
C GLU A 231 -2.48 -27.95 4.50
N VAL A 232 -1.27 -27.60 4.93
CA VAL A 232 -0.03 -28.20 4.42
C VAL A 232 0.33 -29.37 5.32
N GLU A 233 0.09 -30.61 4.86
CA GLU A 233 0.26 -31.81 5.69
C GLU A 233 1.65 -32.47 5.56
N SER A 234 2.38 -32.26 4.47
CA SER A 234 3.68 -32.92 4.24
C SER A 234 4.71 -31.98 3.64
N ARG A 235 5.97 -32.16 4.09
CA ARG A 235 7.12 -31.33 3.70
C ARG A 235 8.27 -32.14 3.14
N ASP A 236 8.10 -33.41 2.91
CA ASP A 236 9.11 -34.29 2.35
C ASP A 236 9.26 -34.07 0.83
N GLY A 237 9.60 -32.83 0.48
CA GLY A 237 10.12 -32.47 -0.85
C GLY A 237 9.09 -32.15 -1.92
N ASP A 238 7.88 -32.63 -1.84
CA ASP A 238 6.78 -32.26 -2.74
C ASP A 238 5.67 -31.56 -1.96
N LEU A 239 5.51 -30.30 -2.23
CA LEU A 239 4.47 -29.44 -1.71
C LEU A 239 3.11 -29.98 -2.12
N ILE A 240 2.49 -30.74 -1.27
CA ILE A 240 1.13 -31.18 -1.48
C ILE A 240 0.22 -30.32 -0.61
N THR A 241 -0.17 -29.23 -1.17
CA THR A 241 -1.40 -28.60 -0.78
C THR A 241 -2.52 -29.23 -1.54
N PHE A 242 -3.73 -29.10 -1.03
CA PHE A 242 -4.93 -29.52 -1.71
C PHE A 242 -4.94 -28.99 -3.15
N THR A 243 -4.90 -29.87 -4.14
CA THR A 243 -5.03 -29.50 -5.56
C THR A 243 -6.43 -29.83 -6.00
N ALA A 244 -7.26 -28.84 -6.23
CA ALA A 244 -8.51 -29.06 -6.97
C ALA A 244 -8.19 -29.31 -8.45
N ASP A 245 -8.87 -30.24 -9.08
CA ASP A 245 -8.79 -30.49 -10.52
C ASP A 245 -9.20 -29.26 -11.33
N ASN A 246 -10.06 -28.41 -10.77
CA ASN A 246 -10.47 -27.14 -11.32
C ASN A 246 -10.47 -26.07 -10.21
N ILE A 247 -9.69 -25.03 -10.38
CA ILE A 247 -9.57 -23.93 -9.42
C ILE A 247 -10.91 -23.22 -9.15
N ASN A 248 -11.84 -23.23 -10.10
CA ASN A 248 -13.15 -22.62 -9.94
C ASN A 248 -14.10 -23.46 -9.06
N ASP A 249 -13.74 -24.70 -8.77
CA ASP A 249 -14.51 -25.59 -7.89
C ASP A 249 -14.03 -25.50 -6.43
N LEU A 250 -12.97 -24.73 -6.17
CA LEU A 250 -12.50 -24.47 -4.81
C LEU A 250 -13.51 -23.59 -4.06
N GLU A 251 -13.88 -24.01 -2.89
CA GLU A 251 -14.52 -23.14 -1.92
C GLU A 251 -13.46 -22.14 -1.42
N TRP A 252 -13.50 -20.92 -1.97
CA TRP A 252 -12.54 -19.89 -1.59
C TRP A 252 -12.88 -19.34 -0.21
N LYS A 253 -11.92 -19.39 0.69
CA LYS A 253 -12.05 -18.96 2.09
C LYS A 253 -11.21 -17.73 2.43
N GLY A 254 -10.90 -16.91 1.42
CA GLY A 254 -10.16 -15.67 1.59
C GLY A 254 -8.79 -15.90 2.23
N SER A 255 -8.01 -16.84 1.68
CA SER A 255 -6.65 -17.09 2.15
C SER A 255 -6.54 -17.24 3.67
N TRP A 256 -7.24 -18.22 4.21
CA TRP A 256 -7.34 -18.57 5.63
C TRP A 256 -8.21 -17.64 6.51
N ILE A 257 -8.72 -16.53 6.01
CA ILE A 257 -9.43 -15.55 6.86
C ILE A 257 -10.66 -16.18 7.52
N VAL A 258 -11.46 -16.94 6.79
CA VAL A 258 -12.66 -17.61 7.34
C VAL A 258 -12.23 -18.66 8.38
N ASP A 259 -11.30 -19.56 8.03
CA ASP A 259 -10.79 -20.59 8.93
C ASP A 259 -10.14 -19.98 10.18
N PHE A 260 -9.47 -18.84 10.03
CA PHE A 260 -8.86 -18.10 11.14
C PHE A 260 -9.92 -17.58 12.12
N LEU A 261 -10.97 -16.94 11.60
CA LEU A 261 -12.07 -16.45 12.43
C LEU A 261 -12.80 -17.57 13.17
N GLU A 262 -13.06 -18.69 12.48
CA GLU A 262 -13.68 -19.89 13.06
C GLU A 262 -12.79 -20.51 14.16
N TYR A 263 -11.47 -20.57 13.93
CA TYR A 263 -10.51 -21.04 14.93
C TYR A 263 -10.51 -20.14 16.17
N CYS A 264 -10.44 -18.82 15.98
CA CYS A 264 -10.42 -17.88 17.09
C CYS A 264 -11.72 -17.92 17.91
N GLU A 265 -12.87 -18.05 17.27
CA GLU A 265 -14.16 -18.24 17.94
C GLU A 265 -14.17 -19.52 18.78
N LYS A 266 -13.75 -20.64 18.20
CA LYS A 266 -13.68 -21.94 18.88
C LYS A 266 -12.76 -21.93 20.10
N GLU A 267 -11.61 -21.27 20.01
CA GLU A 267 -10.61 -21.18 21.08
C GLU A 267 -10.84 -19.99 22.02
N GLU A 268 -11.95 -19.25 21.83
CA GLU A 268 -12.32 -18.06 22.63
C GLU A 268 -11.21 -16.97 22.64
N LEU A 269 -10.51 -16.78 21.50
CA LEU A 269 -9.43 -15.81 21.36
C LEU A 269 -9.95 -14.44 20.91
N PRO A 270 -9.39 -13.32 21.37
CA PRO A 270 -9.74 -12.00 20.85
C PRO A 270 -9.17 -11.78 19.43
N VAL A 271 -9.91 -11.04 18.61
CA VAL A 271 -9.48 -10.54 17.31
C VAL A 271 -9.90 -9.08 17.22
N ASP A 272 -8.95 -8.15 17.37
CA ASP A 272 -9.23 -6.72 17.31
C ASP A 272 -9.21 -6.21 15.89
N PHE A 273 -8.44 -6.85 15.02
CA PHE A 273 -8.37 -6.52 13.59
C PHE A 273 -8.04 -7.76 12.75
N ILE A 274 -8.46 -7.68 11.49
CA ILE A 274 -8.03 -8.60 10.43
C ILE A 274 -7.01 -7.87 9.57
N SER A 275 -5.89 -8.55 9.31
CA SER A 275 -4.87 -8.09 8.37
C SER A 275 -4.66 -9.07 7.23
N THR A 276 -4.39 -8.53 6.03
CA THR A 276 -4.21 -9.31 4.80
C THR A 276 -3.53 -8.48 3.71
N HIS A 277 -2.99 -9.15 2.67
CA HIS A 277 -2.19 -8.55 1.60
C HIS A 277 -2.77 -8.86 0.20
N PRO A 278 -3.90 -8.27 -0.20
CA PRO A 278 -4.45 -8.47 -1.55
C PRO A 278 -3.74 -7.58 -2.56
N TYR A 279 -2.75 -8.11 -3.25
CA TYR A 279 -2.14 -7.40 -4.37
C TYR A 279 -3.02 -7.50 -5.63
N PRO A 280 -3.05 -6.47 -6.49
CA PRO A 280 -3.78 -6.52 -7.76
C PRO A 280 -3.07 -7.36 -8.82
N THR A 281 -1.82 -7.70 -8.60
CA THR A 281 -1.04 -8.65 -9.41
C THR A 281 -0.64 -9.80 -8.50
N ASP A 282 -0.96 -11.02 -8.89
CA ASP A 282 -0.75 -12.21 -8.10
C ASP A 282 -0.17 -13.35 -8.94
N TYR A 283 0.33 -14.42 -8.29
CA TYR A 283 0.94 -15.58 -8.93
C TYR A 283 0.15 -16.85 -8.63
N PRO A 284 -1.11 -16.99 -9.11
CA PRO A 284 -1.88 -18.19 -8.87
C PRO A 284 -1.20 -19.40 -9.51
N PHE A 285 -1.23 -20.51 -8.81
CA PHE A 285 -0.71 -21.76 -9.33
C PHE A 285 -1.68 -22.36 -10.36
N ASN A 286 -1.14 -22.84 -11.46
CA ASN A 286 -1.91 -23.65 -12.37
C ASN A 286 -1.98 -25.08 -11.82
N PRO A 287 -3.15 -25.58 -11.40
CA PRO A 287 -3.29 -26.88 -10.74
C PRO A 287 -2.85 -28.05 -11.63
N ASN A 288 -2.96 -27.90 -12.98
CA ASN A 288 -2.61 -28.96 -13.93
C ASN A 288 -1.10 -29.04 -14.20
N THR A 289 -0.36 -27.94 -14.06
CA THR A 289 1.05 -27.88 -14.40
C THR A 289 1.96 -27.69 -13.19
N GLY A 290 1.42 -27.36 -12.03
CA GLY A 290 2.16 -27.02 -10.82
C GLY A 290 3.03 -25.76 -10.96
N LYS A 291 2.79 -24.92 -12.00
CA LYS A 291 3.59 -23.73 -12.27
C LYS A 291 2.81 -22.47 -11.92
N GLY A 292 3.47 -21.51 -11.26
CA GLY A 292 2.95 -20.17 -11.08
C GLY A 292 2.79 -19.46 -12.44
N LYS A 293 1.81 -18.59 -12.53
CA LYS A 293 1.55 -17.73 -13.69
C LYS A 293 1.30 -16.32 -13.19
N ASP A 294 2.01 -15.36 -13.76
CA ASP A 294 1.73 -13.94 -13.54
C ASP A 294 0.27 -13.65 -13.87
N PHE A 295 -0.42 -13.05 -12.94
CA PHE A 295 -1.83 -12.74 -13.05
C PHE A 295 -2.07 -11.29 -12.63
N SER A 296 -2.47 -10.45 -13.59
CA SER A 296 -2.94 -9.10 -13.28
C SER A 296 -4.45 -9.13 -13.14
N ARG A 297 -4.92 -8.80 -11.96
CA ARG A 297 -6.34 -8.73 -11.63
C ARG A 297 -6.96 -7.47 -12.27
N TYR A 298 -8.27 -7.41 -12.34
CA TYR A 298 -8.96 -6.25 -12.89
C TYR A 298 -8.94 -5.05 -11.92
N VAL A 299 -9.22 -3.88 -12.46
CA VAL A 299 -9.02 -2.57 -11.80
C VAL A 299 -9.76 -2.39 -10.47
N ASN A 300 -10.91 -3.02 -10.28
CA ASN A 300 -11.71 -2.90 -9.05
C ASN A 300 -11.47 -4.04 -8.05
N SER A 301 -10.52 -4.95 -8.34
CA SER A 301 -10.31 -6.15 -7.51
C SER A 301 -10.08 -5.84 -6.03
N THR A 302 -9.29 -4.82 -5.70
CA THR A 302 -9.03 -4.45 -4.30
C THR A 302 -10.30 -3.96 -3.59
N LYS A 303 -11.13 -3.18 -4.28
CA LYS A 303 -12.43 -2.75 -3.73
C LYS A 303 -13.34 -3.94 -3.45
N ASP A 304 -13.47 -4.85 -4.42
CA ASP A 304 -14.34 -6.04 -4.27
C ASP A 304 -13.83 -6.96 -3.15
N ASP A 305 -12.51 -7.11 -2.99
CA ASP A 305 -11.91 -7.84 -1.87
C ASP A 305 -12.31 -7.20 -0.52
N MET A 306 -12.28 -5.88 -0.43
CA MET A 306 -12.67 -5.18 0.80
C MET A 306 -14.17 -5.25 1.08
N GLU A 307 -15.01 -5.17 0.07
CA GLU A 307 -16.45 -5.38 0.20
C GLU A 307 -16.75 -6.80 0.72
N TRP A 308 -16.10 -7.81 0.14
CA TRP A 308 -16.21 -9.20 0.60
C TRP A 308 -15.74 -9.36 2.05
N LEU A 309 -14.58 -8.80 2.39
CA LEU A 309 -14.00 -8.92 3.73
C LEU A 309 -14.89 -8.27 4.79
N ASN A 310 -15.48 -7.11 4.49
CA ASN A 310 -16.45 -6.47 5.38
C ASN A 310 -17.66 -7.38 5.65
N GLU A 311 -18.20 -8.06 4.62
CA GLU A 311 -19.31 -9.00 4.80
C GLU A 311 -18.91 -10.22 5.65
N VAL A 312 -17.72 -10.76 5.45
CA VAL A 312 -17.21 -11.89 6.24
C VAL A 312 -17.09 -11.49 7.72
N ILE A 313 -16.43 -10.37 8.01
CA ILE A 313 -16.22 -9.90 9.38
C ILE A 313 -17.55 -9.59 10.06
N LYS A 314 -18.44 -8.88 9.40
CA LYS A 314 -19.77 -8.54 9.93
C LYS A 314 -20.59 -9.76 10.33
N ASN A 315 -20.44 -10.88 9.60
CA ASN A 315 -21.17 -12.13 9.85
C ASN A 315 -20.40 -13.11 10.76
N SER A 316 -19.21 -12.76 11.23
CA SER A 316 -18.39 -13.56 12.14
C SER A 316 -18.69 -13.26 13.62
N ALA A 317 -18.00 -13.94 14.52
CA ALA A 317 -18.00 -13.64 15.96
C ALA A 317 -17.36 -12.30 16.31
N TYR A 318 -16.70 -11.63 15.34
CA TYR A 318 -15.91 -10.39 15.53
C TYR A 318 -16.39 -9.22 14.67
N PRO A 319 -17.67 -8.84 14.69
CA PRO A 319 -18.26 -7.88 13.73
C PRO A 319 -17.72 -6.45 13.84
N THR A 320 -16.91 -6.17 14.84
CA THR A 320 -16.26 -4.86 15.09
C THR A 320 -14.76 -4.86 14.85
N ALA A 321 -14.18 -5.97 14.37
CA ALA A 321 -12.77 -6.04 14.07
C ALA A 321 -12.40 -5.04 12.96
N GLU A 322 -11.32 -4.29 13.17
CA GLU A 322 -10.79 -3.36 12.17
C GLU A 322 -10.25 -4.14 10.95
N ILE A 323 -10.19 -3.52 9.78
CA ILE A 323 -9.64 -4.11 8.55
C ILE A 323 -8.39 -3.34 8.16
N HIS A 324 -7.25 -4.04 8.12
CA HIS A 324 -5.98 -3.48 7.70
C HIS A 324 -5.37 -4.27 6.55
N LEU A 325 -5.15 -3.64 5.41
CA LEU A 325 -4.22 -4.15 4.42
C LEU A 325 -2.83 -3.72 4.89
N THR A 326 -2.12 -4.64 5.55
CA THR A 326 -0.81 -4.35 6.14
C THR A 326 0.33 -4.40 5.15
N GLU A 327 0.05 -4.91 3.94
CA GLU A 327 0.85 -4.69 2.73
C GLU A 327 -0.06 -4.49 1.52
N TRP A 328 0.26 -3.48 0.70
CA TRP A 328 -0.45 -3.20 -0.53
C TRP A 328 0.43 -2.39 -1.50
N ASN A 329 0.49 -2.80 -2.74
CA ASN A 329 1.15 -2.07 -3.82
C ASN A 329 0.55 -2.56 -5.16
N THR A 330 1.08 -2.12 -6.28
CA THR A 330 0.65 -2.54 -7.62
C THR A 330 1.13 -3.95 -8.00
N SER A 331 2.17 -4.47 -7.34
CA SER A 331 2.74 -5.80 -7.55
C SER A 331 3.50 -6.26 -6.30
N PRO A 332 3.48 -7.56 -5.96
CA PRO A 332 4.27 -8.13 -4.86
C PRO A 332 5.74 -8.37 -5.23
N ASN A 333 6.23 -7.91 -6.36
CA ASN A 333 7.59 -8.15 -6.83
C ASN A 333 8.48 -6.94 -6.57
N SER A 334 9.48 -7.08 -5.68
CA SER A 334 10.46 -6.03 -5.34
C SER A 334 11.41 -5.63 -6.49
N ARG A 335 11.18 -6.15 -7.70
CA ARG A 335 11.93 -5.82 -8.94
C ARG A 335 10.97 -5.61 -10.12
N ASP A 336 9.76 -5.14 -9.84
CA ASP A 336 8.81 -4.74 -10.87
C ASP A 336 9.11 -3.30 -11.29
N ALA A 337 9.71 -3.13 -12.45
CA ALA A 337 10.09 -1.82 -12.95
C ALA A 337 8.91 -0.84 -13.07
N MET A 338 7.66 -1.34 -13.06
CA MET A 338 6.47 -0.48 -13.07
C MET A 338 6.39 0.43 -11.84
N HIS A 339 6.96 0.03 -10.69
CA HIS A 339 7.01 0.85 -9.48
C HIS A 339 7.73 2.20 -9.66
N ASP A 340 8.60 2.30 -10.65
CA ASP A 340 9.36 3.54 -10.94
C ASP A 340 8.65 4.49 -11.92
N PHE A 341 7.50 4.08 -12.50
CA PHE A 341 6.76 4.82 -13.52
C PHE A 341 5.51 5.54 -12.98
N LEU A 342 4.84 6.29 -13.88
CA LEU A 342 3.65 7.08 -13.56
C LEU A 342 2.38 6.24 -13.26
N PRO A 343 2.05 5.13 -13.97
CA PRO A 343 0.77 4.44 -13.82
C PRO A 343 0.38 4.05 -12.39
N PRO A 344 1.29 3.62 -11.49
CA PRO A 344 0.95 3.37 -10.09
C PRO A 344 0.28 4.54 -9.38
N ALA A 345 0.64 5.78 -9.71
CA ALA A 345 0.05 6.95 -9.04
C ALA A 345 -1.45 7.06 -9.27
N ALA A 346 -1.91 6.89 -10.51
CA ALA A 346 -3.35 6.92 -10.84
C ALA A 346 -4.10 5.75 -10.21
N TYR A 347 -3.48 4.57 -10.14
CA TYR A 347 -4.04 3.41 -9.47
C TYR A 347 -4.19 3.64 -7.96
N ILE A 348 -3.15 4.16 -7.30
CA ILE A 348 -3.16 4.52 -5.88
C ILE A 348 -4.32 5.49 -5.58
N ALA A 349 -4.43 6.57 -6.37
CA ALA A 349 -5.51 7.54 -6.18
C ALA A 349 -6.89 6.87 -6.31
N LYS A 350 -7.11 6.12 -7.39
CA LYS A 350 -8.38 5.42 -7.64
C LYS A 350 -8.74 4.47 -6.50
N VAL A 351 -7.85 3.55 -6.15
CA VAL A 351 -8.15 2.52 -5.14
C VAL A 351 -8.43 3.12 -3.77
N ASN A 352 -7.61 4.09 -3.33
CA ASN A 352 -7.86 4.72 -2.04
C ASN A 352 -9.19 5.49 -2.01
N LEU A 353 -9.57 6.19 -3.09
CA LEU A 353 -10.85 6.88 -3.14
C LEU A 353 -12.05 5.93 -3.23
N ASP A 354 -11.91 4.82 -3.94
CA ASP A 354 -12.97 3.80 -4.07
C ASP A 354 -13.17 2.97 -2.80
N CYS A 355 -12.14 2.85 -1.94
CA CYS A 355 -12.18 2.08 -0.70
C CYS A 355 -12.51 2.92 0.54
N ILE A 356 -12.92 4.19 0.40
CA ILE A 356 -13.36 5.01 1.54
C ILE A 356 -14.48 4.29 2.31
N GLY A 357 -14.25 4.05 3.61
CA GLY A 357 -15.21 3.38 4.49
C GLY A 357 -15.22 1.85 4.40
N LEU A 358 -14.33 1.24 3.60
CA LEU A 358 -14.21 -0.21 3.47
C LEU A 358 -13.04 -0.80 4.26
N ALA A 359 -12.04 0.01 4.62
CA ALA A 359 -10.88 -0.42 5.40
C ALA A 359 -10.45 0.66 6.39
N ASN A 360 -9.76 0.26 7.45
CA ASN A 360 -9.16 1.14 8.45
C ASN A 360 -7.75 1.59 8.05
N SER A 361 -7.04 0.81 7.22
CA SER A 361 -5.82 1.25 6.53
C SER A 361 -5.50 0.41 5.30
N LEU A 362 -4.81 1.05 4.34
CA LEU A 362 -4.13 0.41 3.23
C LEU A 362 -2.65 0.82 3.29
N ALA A 363 -1.81 -0.01 3.93
CA ALA A 363 -0.39 0.26 4.11
C ALA A 363 0.37 0.02 2.80
N PHE A 364 0.75 1.10 2.12
CA PHE A 364 1.54 1.00 0.89
C PHE A 364 2.91 0.35 1.17
N TRP A 365 3.23 -0.70 0.47
CA TRP A 365 4.47 -1.46 0.56
C TRP A 365 5.44 -1.02 -0.54
N THR A 366 6.42 -0.11 -0.29
CA THR A 366 6.87 0.51 0.95
C THR A 366 7.08 2.04 0.78
N PHE A 367 7.43 2.79 1.84
CA PHE A 367 7.74 4.22 1.67
C PHE A 367 9.15 4.46 1.12
N THR A 368 10.07 3.49 1.21
CA THR A 368 11.49 3.63 0.88
C THR A 368 12.05 2.43 0.13
N ASP A 369 12.99 2.67 -0.79
CA ASP A 369 13.84 1.64 -1.41
C ASP A 369 15.10 1.31 -0.58
N ILE A 370 15.21 1.80 0.64
CA ILE A 370 16.13 1.22 1.64
C ILE A 370 15.48 -0.09 2.09
N PHE A 371 15.73 -1.13 1.33
CA PHE A 371 14.96 -2.36 1.33
C PHE A 371 15.81 -3.52 0.81
N GLU A 372 15.96 -4.59 1.60
CA GLU A 372 17.00 -5.60 1.37
C GLU A 372 16.49 -7.05 1.24
N GLU A 373 15.23 -7.30 0.93
CA GLU A 373 14.72 -8.67 0.76
C GLU A 373 15.52 -9.50 -0.24
N LYS A 374 15.84 -8.89 -1.39
CA LYS A 374 16.66 -9.50 -2.45
C LYS A 374 18.05 -8.86 -2.56
N GLY A 375 18.58 -8.35 -1.43
CA GLY A 375 19.77 -7.50 -1.42
C GLY A 375 19.49 -6.08 -1.90
N GLY A 376 20.53 -5.27 -2.08
CA GLY A 376 20.42 -3.91 -2.60
C GLY A 376 20.01 -3.88 -4.07
N GLY A 377 19.46 -2.76 -4.54
CA GLY A 377 19.14 -2.56 -5.96
C GLY A 377 20.41 -2.41 -6.82
N GLU A 378 20.37 -2.90 -8.06
CA GLU A 378 21.49 -2.81 -9.00
C GLU A 378 21.60 -1.45 -9.69
N SER A 379 20.52 -0.67 -9.69
CA SER A 379 20.41 0.67 -10.31
C SER A 379 19.66 1.61 -9.38
N ILE A 380 19.74 2.91 -9.62
CA ILE A 380 18.96 3.90 -8.86
C ILE A 380 17.45 3.74 -9.09
N PHE A 381 17.06 3.18 -10.23
CA PHE A 381 15.70 2.75 -10.53
C PHE A 381 15.73 1.26 -10.90
N HIS A 382 15.37 0.44 -9.97
CA HIS A 382 15.45 -1.02 -10.07
C HIS A 382 14.10 -1.72 -9.85
N GLY A 383 13.00 -0.93 -9.87
CA GLY A 383 11.67 -1.44 -9.60
C GLY A 383 11.42 -1.79 -8.13
N GLY A 384 12.11 -1.11 -7.22
CA GLY A 384 11.87 -1.22 -5.79
C GLY A 384 10.48 -0.70 -5.40
N PHE A 385 9.93 -1.20 -4.32
CA PHE A 385 8.59 -0.86 -3.83
C PHE A 385 8.43 0.60 -3.36
N GLY A 386 9.54 1.26 -3.00
CA GLY A 386 9.55 2.52 -2.29
C GLY A 386 8.88 3.68 -3.04
N MET A 387 8.19 4.52 -2.29
CA MET A 387 7.79 5.85 -2.77
C MET A 387 8.99 6.75 -3.02
N ILE A 388 10.09 6.51 -2.30
CA ILE A 388 11.35 7.24 -2.38
C ILE A 388 12.46 6.24 -2.62
N ASN A 389 13.29 6.47 -3.65
CA ASN A 389 14.40 5.57 -3.93
C ASN A 389 15.57 5.75 -2.93
N TYR A 390 16.58 4.87 -3.02
CA TYR A 390 17.72 4.89 -2.11
C TYR A 390 18.45 6.26 -2.07
N GLN A 391 18.50 6.99 -3.19
CA GLN A 391 19.13 8.32 -3.30
C GLN A 391 18.23 9.44 -2.75
N GLY A 392 17.00 9.14 -2.31
CA GLY A 392 16.04 10.12 -1.82
C GLY A 392 15.27 10.84 -2.94
N LEU A 393 15.18 10.24 -4.13
CA LEU A 393 14.34 10.73 -5.23
C LEU A 393 12.90 10.24 -5.02
N VAL A 394 11.97 11.17 -4.98
CA VAL A 394 10.54 10.83 -4.88
C VAL A 394 10.02 10.31 -6.21
N LYS A 395 9.21 9.23 -6.16
CA LYS A 395 8.57 8.61 -7.32
C LYS A 395 7.13 9.09 -7.48
N PRO A 396 6.43 8.81 -8.57
CA PRO A 396 5.03 9.20 -8.76
C PRO A 396 4.09 8.72 -7.64
N SER A 397 4.32 7.55 -7.05
CA SER A 397 3.58 7.01 -5.91
C SER A 397 3.63 7.93 -4.67
N TYR A 398 4.76 8.58 -4.40
CA TYR A 398 4.88 9.59 -3.34
C TYR A 398 3.91 10.76 -3.57
N HIS A 399 3.85 11.27 -4.79
CA HIS A 399 2.96 12.39 -5.11
C HIS A 399 1.49 12.00 -4.99
N ALA A 400 1.12 10.77 -5.35
CA ALA A 400 -0.24 10.28 -5.17
C ALA A 400 -0.67 10.34 -3.69
N TYR A 401 0.15 9.82 -2.77
CA TYR A 401 -0.13 9.88 -1.34
C TYR A 401 -0.08 11.31 -0.78
N ARG A 402 0.86 12.13 -1.24
CA ARG A 402 0.91 13.55 -0.87
C ARG A 402 -0.37 14.30 -1.30
N MET A 403 -0.85 14.07 -2.51
CA MET A 403 -2.08 14.68 -3.01
C MET A 403 -3.32 14.17 -2.28
N LEU A 404 -3.39 12.88 -1.97
CA LEU A 404 -4.45 12.30 -1.15
C LEU A 404 -4.47 12.91 0.26
N HIS A 405 -3.31 13.13 0.87
CA HIS A 405 -3.20 13.75 2.20
C HIS A 405 -3.70 15.20 2.23
N GLN A 406 -3.62 15.94 1.10
CA GLN A 406 -4.09 17.31 1.01
C GLN A 406 -5.62 17.43 0.94
N LEU A 407 -6.34 16.36 0.63
CA LEU A 407 -7.80 16.35 0.60
C LEU A 407 -8.41 16.85 1.94
N GLY A 408 -9.63 17.34 1.90
CA GLY A 408 -10.38 17.63 3.12
C GLY A 408 -10.99 16.36 3.72
N ASP A 409 -11.65 16.51 4.86
CA ASP A 409 -12.29 15.44 5.64
C ASP A 409 -13.82 15.37 5.42
N GLU A 410 -14.37 16.19 4.52
CA GLU A 410 -15.75 16.13 4.07
C GLU A 410 -15.82 15.95 2.56
N LYS A 411 -16.31 14.80 2.09
CA LYS A 411 -16.57 14.51 0.68
C LYS A 411 -17.82 15.27 0.22
N ILE A 412 -17.70 16.15 -0.76
CA ILE A 412 -18.83 16.87 -1.34
C ILE A 412 -19.19 16.40 -2.76
N TYR A 413 -18.28 15.75 -3.45
CA TYR A 413 -18.52 15.13 -4.75
C TYR A 413 -17.51 14.01 -5.03
N HIS A 414 -17.95 12.94 -5.69
CA HIS A 414 -17.08 11.88 -6.19
C HIS A 414 -17.68 11.22 -7.44
N ASN A 415 -16.85 11.00 -8.45
CA ASN A 415 -17.13 10.14 -9.61
C ASN A 415 -15.84 9.41 -10.02
N ASP A 416 -15.85 8.71 -11.16
CA ASP A 416 -14.76 7.86 -11.63
C ASP A 416 -13.41 8.56 -11.86
N TYR A 417 -13.33 9.89 -11.80
CA TYR A 417 -12.12 10.65 -12.11
C TYR A 417 -11.95 11.97 -11.35
N LEU A 418 -12.92 12.35 -10.54
CA LEU A 418 -12.90 13.61 -9.80
C LEU A 418 -13.45 13.38 -8.39
N PHE A 419 -12.66 13.74 -7.40
CA PHE A 419 -13.05 13.78 -5.99
C PHE A 419 -12.93 15.22 -5.49
N VAL A 420 -13.99 15.75 -4.89
CA VAL A 420 -14.02 17.10 -4.32
C VAL A 420 -14.33 17.00 -2.84
N SER A 421 -13.51 17.61 -2.04
CA SER A 421 -13.63 17.62 -0.59
C SER A 421 -13.54 19.03 -0.01
N ARG A 422 -13.98 19.17 1.23
CA ARG A 422 -13.84 20.39 2.04
C ARG A 422 -13.10 20.06 3.33
N LYS A 423 -12.15 20.93 3.71
CA LYS A 423 -11.49 20.88 5.01
C LYS A 423 -12.44 21.43 6.07
N SER A 424 -12.87 20.62 7.03
CA SER A 424 -13.84 21.05 8.06
C SER A 424 -13.28 22.14 8.99
N GLY A 425 -11.96 22.23 9.13
CA GLY A 425 -11.30 23.20 10.00
C GLY A 425 -11.37 24.65 9.50
N ASP A 426 -11.21 24.90 8.19
CA ASP A 426 -11.16 26.24 7.60
C ASP A 426 -12.13 26.43 6.41
N GLY A 427 -12.84 25.38 6.04
CA GLY A 427 -13.83 25.39 4.95
C GLY A 427 -13.23 25.38 3.55
N LYS A 428 -11.92 25.25 3.38
CA LYS A 428 -11.26 25.26 2.08
C LYS A 428 -11.62 24.04 1.25
N ILE A 429 -11.74 24.27 -0.04
CA ILE A 429 -12.05 23.23 -1.02
C ILE A 429 -10.74 22.67 -1.61
N VAL A 430 -10.67 21.35 -1.70
CA VAL A 430 -9.62 20.61 -2.37
C VAL A 430 -10.23 19.58 -3.29
N ALA A 431 -9.78 19.52 -4.53
CA ALA A 431 -10.20 18.50 -5.48
C ALA A 431 -8.99 17.74 -6.02
N LEU A 432 -9.16 16.44 -6.23
CA LEU A 432 -8.23 15.58 -6.91
C LEU A 432 -8.91 15.00 -8.15
N ALA A 433 -8.36 15.31 -9.32
CA ALA A 433 -8.76 14.70 -10.57
C ALA A 433 -7.66 13.73 -11.03
N TYR A 434 -8.06 12.62 -11.65
CA TYR A 434 -7.12 11.63 -12.15
C TYR A 434 -7.62 10.99 -13.45
N ASN A 435 -6.70 10.54 -14.27
CA ASN A 435 -7.03 9.78 -15.47
C ASN A 435 -6.50 8.35 -15.36
N TYR A 436 -7.33 7.44 -14.86
CA TYR A 436 -7.15 6.03 -15.06
C TYR A 436 -7.79 5.67 -16.41
N PRO A 437 -7.02 5.24 -17.44
CA PRO A 437 -7.58 5.09 -18.78
C PRO A 437 -8.74 4.09 -18.85
N GLU A 438 -9.87 4.50 -19.42
CA GLU A 438 -11.10 3.70 -19.51
C GLU A 438 -10.96 2.40 -20.33
N ASP A 439 -9.99 2.37 -21.24
CA ASP A 439 -9.67 1.21 -22.07
C ASP A 439 -8.68 0.25 -21.42
N HIS A 440 -8.24 0.55 -20.20
CA HIS A 440 -7.35 -0.30 -19.42
C HIS A 440 -8.16 -1.08 -18.36
N TYR A 441 -8.32 -2.37 -18.60
CA TYR A 441 -9.14 -3.24 -17.74
C TYR A 441 -8.39 -3.70 -16.49
N ASN A 442 -7.10 -3.98 -16.60
CA ASN A 442 -6.29 -4.49 -15.51
C ASN A 442 -5.95 -3.39 -14.49
N ALA A 443 -5.58 -3.79 -13.28
CA ALA A 443 -5.23 -2.86 -12.20
C ALA A 443 -4.08 -1.91 -12.58
N VAL A 444 -2.98 -2.45 -13.13
CA VAL A 444 -1.87 -1.66 -13.66
C VAL A 444 -1.26 -2.35 -14.87
N PRO A 445 -0.49 -1.61 -15.69
CA PRO A 445 0.30 -2.24 -16.75
C PRO A 445 1.27 -3.27 -16.18
N SER A 446 1.19 -4.50 -16.65
CA SER A 446 2.05 -5.60 -16.18
C SER A 446 3.41 -5.69 -16.88
N SER A 447 3.74 -4.78 -17.79
CA SER A 447 4.99 -4.83 -18.55
C SER A 447 5.43 -3.46 -19.03
N ILE A 448 6.65 -3.08 -18.65
CA ILE A 448 7.29 -1.84 -19.11
C ILE A 448 7.57 -1.84 -20.63
N LYS A 449 7.63 -3.01 -21.27
CA LYS A 449 7.77 -3.10 -22.75
C LYS A 449 6.62 -2.44 -23.49
N LYS A 450 5.52 -2.18 -22.82
CA LYS A 450 4.34 -1.49 -23.34
C LYS A 450 4.21 -0.06 -22.85
N ILE A 451 5.23 0.49 -22.18
CA ILE A 451 5.13 1.82 -21.56
C ILE A 451 4.77 2.91 -22.59
N ASP A 452 5.31 2.83 -23.80
CA ASP A 452 4.97 3.79 -24.86
C ASP A 452 3.49 3.70 -25.26
N GLN A 453 2.88 2.51 -25.20
CA GLN A 453 1.44 2.36 -25.43
C GLN A 453 0.64 3.02 -24.31
N HIS A 454 1.12 2.95 -23.07
CA HIS A 454 0.49 3.59 -21.92
C HIS A 454 0.65 5.10 -21.94
N LYS A 455 1.80 5.63 -22.40
CA LYS A 455 1.99 7.07 -22.65
C LYS A 455 1.02 7.60 -23.70
N ASN A 456 0.73 6.82 -24.73
CA ASN A 456 -0.20 7.15 -25.81
C ASN A 456 -1.63 6.64 -25.55
N GLY A 457 -1.96 6.31 -24.30
CA GLY A 457 -3.30 5.93 -23.89
C GLY A 457 -4.33 7.06 -24.05
N LYS A 458 -5.57 6.75 -23.74
CA LYS A 458 -6.68 7.69 -23.90
C LYS A 458 -6.63 8.83 -22.89
N SER A 459 -6.51 10.06 -23.38
CA SER A 459 -6.65 11.27 -22.56
C SER A 459 -8.11 11.49 -22.13
N ARG A 460 -8.32 12.16 -21.02
CA ARG A 460 -9.64 12.51 -20.48
C ARG A 460 -9.79 14.03 -20.40
N SER A 461 -10.96 14.56 -20.76
CA SER A 461 -11.27 15.97 -20.51
C SER A 461 -11.74 16.14 -19.06
N LEU A 462 -11.06 16.96 -18.27
CA LEU A 462 -11.57 17.53 -17.04
C LEU A 462 -12.33 18.81 -17.41
N ASP A 463 -13.62 18.84 -17.13
CA ASP A 463 -14.49 20.04 -17.26
C ASP A 463 -15.31 20.12 -15.95
N PHE A 464 -14.84 20.96 -15.03
CA PHE A 464 -15.33 21.05 -13.67
C PHE A 464 -15.54 22.50 -13.27
N ASN A 465 -16.75 22.83 -12.79
CA ASN A 465 -17.12 24.14 -12.29
C ASN A 465 -17.37 24.10 -10.79
N LEU A 466 -16.79 25.04 -10.06
CA LEU A 466 -17.03 25.22 -8.64
C LEU A 466 -17.70 26.57 -8.41
N SER A 467 -18.81 26.56 -7.67
CA SER A 467 -19.66 27.75 -7.40
C SER A 467 -19.80 28.07 -5.91
N ASP A 468 -20.49 29.16 -5.60
CA ASP A 468 -20.75 29.65 -4.24
C ASP A 468 -19.49 30.06 -3.45
N LEU A 469 -18.42 30.39 -4.16
CA LEU A 469 -17.18 30.91 -3.61
C LEU A 469 -17.27 32.42 -3.32
N LYS A 470 -16.31 32.96 -2.60
CA LYS A 470 -16.07 34.41 -2.58
C LYS A 470 -15.40 34.84 -3.88
N SER A 471 -15.77 35.99 -4.43
CA SER A 471 -15.06 36.57 -5.56
C SER A 471 -13.56 36.70 -5.26
N GLY A 472 -12.72 36.32 -6.20
CA GLY A 472 -11.27 36.33 -6.06
C GLY A 472 -10.67 35.20 -5.22
N THR A 473 -11.47 34.21 -4.80
CA THR A 473 -10.93 32.98 -4.20
C THR A 473 -9.94 32.33 -5.17
N MET A 474 -8.72 32.04 -4.70
CA MET A 474 -7.65 31.50 -5.55
C MET A 474 -7.46 30.02 -5.32
N PHE A 475 -7.16 29.32 -6.40
CA PHE A 475 -6.81 27.91 -6.40
C PHE A 475 -5.45 27.70 -7.05
N LYS A 476 -4.62 26.89 -6.39
CA LYS A 476 -3.39 26.32 -6.94
C LYS A 476 -3.72 24.99 -7.59
N ILE A 477 -3.22 24.79 -8.81
CA ILE A 477 -3.34 23.54 -9.55
C ILE A 477 -1.96 22.92 -9.64
N GLU A 478 -1.77 21.72 -9.17
CA GLU A 478 -0.53 20.95 -9.31
C GLU A 478 -0.76 19.76 -10.24
N VAL A 479 0.17 19.47 -11.13
CA VAL A 479 0.05 18.41 -12.13
C VAL A 479 1.16 17.39 -11.97
N LEU A 480 0.75 16.13 -11.85
CA LEU A 480 1.63 14.97 -11.96
C LEU A 480 1.27 14.23 -13.26
N ASP A 481 2.17 14.21 -14.22
CA ASP A 481 1.98 13.52 -15.50
C ASP A 481 3.31 13.04 -16.10
N TRP A 482 3.33 12.68 -17.38
CA TRP A 482 4.53 12.19 -18.05
C TRP A 482 5.64 13.22 -18.17
N GLU A 483 5.35 14.51 -18.07
CA GLU A 483 6.31 15.62 -18.22
C GLU A 483 6.64 16.27 -16.87
N SER A 484 5.77 16.12 -15.86
CA SER A 484 5.90 16.72 -14.53
C SER A 484 5.88 15.64 -13.43
N GLY A 485 6.95 15.56 -12.64
CA GLY A 485 7.08 14.64 -11.51
C GLY A 485 7.41 13.19 -11.88
N ASN A 486 7.51 12.84 -13.15
CA ASN A 486 7.90 11.52 -13.62
C ASN A 486 9.43 11.40 -13.67
N ILE A 487 10.02 11.12 -12.54
CA ILE A 487 11.49 11.14 -12.34
C ILE A 487 12.24 10.12 -13.19
N TYR A 488 11.61 8.96 -13.49
CA TYR A 488 12.25 7.94 -14.33
C TYR A 488 12.53 8.46 -15.74
N ASP A 489 11.55 9.09 -16.40
CA ASP A 489 11.71 9.66 -17.73
C ASP A 489 12.75 10.79 -17.73
N TYR A 490 12.80 11.58 -16.67
CA TYR A 490 13.81 12.64 -16.53
C TYR A 490 15.23 12.07 -16.42
N TRP A 491 15.43 11.02 -15.62
CA TRP A 491 16.70 10.28 -15.55
C TRP A 491 17.09 9.68 -16.90
N GLU A 492 16.13 9.14 -17.64
CA GLU A 492 16.35 8.62 -19.00
C GLU A 492 16.80 9.72 -19.97
N GLN A 493 16.16 10.92 -19.93
CA GLN A 493 16.54 12.09 -20.71
C GLN A 493 17.95 12.60 -20.38
N MET A 494 18.40 12.42 -19.14
CA MET A 494 19.79 12.73 -18.73
C MET A 494 20.82 11.70 -19.23
N GLY A 495 20.40 10.68 -19.99
CA GLY A 495 21.27 9.60 -20.49
C GLY A 495 21.49 8.46 -19.50
N LYS A 496 20.60 8.29 -18.53
CA LYS A 496 20.65 7.20 -17.51
C LYS A 496 21.98 7.14 -16.77
N PRO A 497 22.40 8.23 -16.10
CA PRO A 497 23.66 8.21 -15.37
C PRO A 497 23.64 7.14 -14.28
N GLU A 498 24.61 6.19 -14.34
CA GLU A 498 24.73 5.07 -13.41
C GLU A 498 26.21 4.76 -13.12
N PRO A 499 26.73 5.02 -11.92
CA PRO A 499 26.06 5.79 -10.86
C PRO A 499 26.00 7.28 -11.17
N PRO A 500 24.93 7.99 -10.74
CA PRO A 500 24.85 9.42 -10.91
C PRO A 500 25.82 10.17 -9.99
N THR A 501 26.30 11.30 -10.44
CA THR A 501 27.08 12.23 -9.58
C THR A 501 26.18 12.90 -8.54
N ARG A 502 26.78 13.43 -7.47
CA ARG A 502 26.04 14.17 -6.44
C ARG A 502 25.26 15.38 -7.00
N GLU A 503 25.80 16.07 -8.01
CA GLU A 503 25.12 17.18 -8.66
C GLU A 503 23.92 16.69 -9.51
N GLN A 504 24.06 15.59 -10.23
CA GLN A 504 22.95 14.98 -10.95
C GLN A 504 21.83 14.55 -10.00
N ILE A 505 22.15 13.95 -8.85
CA ILE A 505 21.14 13.60 -7.83
C ILE A 505 20.42 14.88 -7.35
N LYS A 506 21.13 15.97 -7.10
CA LYS A 506 20.52 17.24 -6.67
C LYS A 506 19.57 17.82 -7.71
N VAL A 507 19.97 17.80 -8.99
CA VAL A 507 19.11 18.24 -10.10
C VAL A 507 17.88 17.36 -10.22
N MET A 508 18.03 16.04 -10.13
CA MET A 508 16.91 15.10 -10.15
C MET A 508 15.96 15.28 -8.97
N LYS A 509 16.47 15.51 -7.75
CA LYS A 509 15.63 15.84 -6.58
C LYS A 509 14.79 17.08 -6.82
N ASN A 510 15.40 18.14 -7.32
CA ASN A 510 14.69 19.37 -7.62
C ASN A 510 13.57 19.16 -8.65
N TYR A 511 13.82 18.39 -9.71
CA TYR A 511 12.79 18.02 -10.70
C TYR A 511 11.69 17.17 -10.08
N ALA A 512 12.04 16.12 -9.34
CA ALA A 512 11.08 15.18 -8.77
C ALA A 512 10.15 15.85 -7.74
N GLU A 513 10.62 16.82 -6.98
CA GLU A 513 9.87 17.47 -5.90
C GLU A 513 9.00 18.64 -6.36
N ASN A 514 9.32 19.27 -7.48
CA ASN A 514 8.64 20.47 -7.97
C ASN A 514 7.76 20.15 -9.17
N LEU A 515 6.48 19.93 -8.91
CA LEU A 515 5.48 19.71 -9.95
C LEU A 515 5.12 21.04 -10.65
N ASP A 516 4.68 20.94 -11.88
CA ASP A 516 4.11 22.06 -12.62
C ASP A 516 2.88 22.61 -11.92
N THR A 517 2.79 23.92 -11.83
CA THR A 517 1.73 24.62 -11.10
C THR A 517 1.11 25.75 -11.89
N ASP A 518 -0.22 25.88 -11.79
CA ASP A 518 -1.00 27.00 -12.30
C ASP A 518 -1.81 27.66 -11.17
N LEU A 519 -2.23 28.90 -11.37
CA LEU A 519 -3.14 29.61 -10.47
C LEU A 519 -4.39 30.06 -11.23
N VAL A 520 -5.55 29.84 -10.65
CA VAL A 520 -6.83 30.34 -11.16
C VAL A 520 -7.62 31.03 -10.04
N SER A 521 -8.54 31.91 -10.38
CA SER A 521 -9.36 32.61 -9.39
C SER A 521 -10.83 32.58 -9.76
N ALA A 522 -11.70 32.55 -8.74
CA ALA A 522 -13.11 32.72 -8.91
C ALA A 522 -13.44 34.15 -9.42
N ASP A 523 -14.44 34.23 -10.30
CA ASP A 523 -14.94 35.44 -10.90
C ASP A 523 -15.77 36.31 -9.92
N GLU A 524 -16.40 37.35 -10.45
CA GLU A 524 -17.28 38.27 -9.68
C GLU A 524 -18.54 37.57 -9.13
N ASN A 525 -18.96 36.49 -9.76
CA ASN A 525 -20.13 35.69 -9.33
C ASN A 525 -19.74 34.62 -8.30
N GLY A 526 -18.47 34.45 -7.98
CA GLY A 526 -17.96 33.39 -7.12
C GLY A 526 -17.94 32.03 -7.82
N GLU A 527 -17.69 32.03 -9.11
CA GLU A 527 -17.56 30.80 -9.93
C GLU A 527 -16.14 30.67 -10.47
N VAL A 528 -15.65 29.44 -10.56
CA VAL A 528 -14.38 29.10 -11.21
C VAL A 528 -14.55 27.83 -12.04
N SER A 529 -14.00 27.85 -13.26
CA SER A 529 -14.02 26.72 -14.20
C SER A 529 -12.62 26.16 -14.35
N PHE A 530 -12.50 24.86 -14.23
CA PHE A 530 -11.29 24.11 -14.47
C PHE A 530 -11.46 23.28 -15.73
N GLN A 531 -10.73 23.65 -16.78
CA GLN A 531 -10.76 22.94 -18.06
C GLN A 531 -9.34 22.50 -18.39
N ARG A 532 -9.13 21.18 -18.46
CA ARG A 532 -7.83 20.61 -18.77
C ARG A 532 -7.97 19.24 -19.44
N THR A 533 -7.05 18.95 -20.34
CA THR A 533 -6.88 17.57 -20.84
C THR A 533 -5.93 16.84 -19.88
N LEU A 534 -6.44 15.80 -19.24
CA LEU A 534 -5.67 14.89 -18.39
C LEU A 534 -4.99 13.86 -19.29
N ALA A 535 -3.66 13.83 -19.29
CA ALA A 535 -2.90 12.77 -19.94
C ALA A 535 -3.23 11.39 -19.31
N PRO A 536 -3.01 10.28 -20.01
CA PRO A 536 -3.18 8.96 -19.41
C PRO A 536 -2.35 8.83 -18.12
N TRP A 537 -2.94 8.28 -17.04
CA TRP A 537 -2.31 8.04 -15.75
C TRP A 537 -1.94 9.29 -14.93
N SER A 538 -2.34 10.49 -15.37
CA SER A 538 -2.05 11.73 -14.66
C SER A 538 -2.94 11.96 -13.44
N LEU A 539 -2.43 12.76 -12.49
CA LEU A 539 -3.17 13.32 -11.37
C LEU A 539 -3.09 14.84 -11.40
N VAL A 540 -4.17 15.50 -11.00
CA VAL A 540 -4.23 16.95 -10.85
C VAL A 540 -4.85 17.29 -9.49
N LEU A 541 -4.08 17.94 -8.62
CA LEU A 541 -4.56 18.49 -7.37
C LEU A 541 -4.96 19.94 -7.57
N ILE A 542 -6.16 20.29 -7.11
CA ILE A 542 -6.72 21.65 -7.14
C ILE A 542 -6.99 22.06 -5.70
N GLU A 543 -6.20 22.98 -5.16
CA GLU A 543 -6.27 23.36 -3.76
C GLU A 543 -6.60 24.84 -3.61
N GLN A 544 -7.61 25.16 -2.80
CA GLN A 544 -7.89 26.55 -2.43
C GLN A 544 -6.78 27.10 -1.51
N VAL A 545 -6.16 28.22 -1.91
CA VAL A 545 -5.01 28.79 -1.19
C VAL A 545 -5.35 29.98 -0.28
N ASN A 546 -6.50 30.66 -0.48
CA ASN A 546 -6.93 31.81 0.33
C ASN A 546 -8.41 31.71 0.79
#